data_d5e8ba20139176ea06a1cf8ed6a9430b
#
_entry.id   d5e8ba20139176ea06a1cf8ed6a9430b
#
_cell.length_a   1.000
_cell.length_b   1.000
_cell.length_c   1.000
_cell.angle_alpha   90.00
_cell.angle_beta   90.00
_cell.angle_gamma   90.00
#
_symmetry.space_group_name_H-M   'P 1'
#
loop_
_entity.id
_entity.type
_entity.pdbx_description
1 polymer ?
#
loop_
_entity_poly.entity_id
_entity_poly.type
_entity_poly.pdbx_seq_one_letter_code
_entity_poly.pdbx_strand_id
1 'polypeptide(L)'
;MQNDEAPLARRKSIQRNEALAESRQGRLTRLDALRTEIRALITEISHAADVELLDLMADETTSFARHKAAQDARTWAATAAITLETGFMQLARATQPVTE
;
A
#
# COMPACT_ATOMS: atom_id res chain seq x y z
N MET A 1 -6.33 -1.01 -54.82
CA MET A 1 -4.93 -0.99 -54.36
C MET A 1 -4.92 -0.97 -52.84
N GLN A 2 -4.35 -1.96 -52.25
CA GLN A 2 -4.35 -2.06 -50.78
C GLN A 2 -3.27 -1.13 -50.21
N ASN A 3 -3.65 -0.52 -49.10
CA ASN A 3 -2.71 0.27 -48.30
C ASN A 3 -2.04 -0.62 -47.27
N ASP A 4 -0.81 -1.05 -47.53
CA ASP A 4 -0.07 -1.96 -46.64
C ASP A 4 0.32 -1.31 -45.31
N GLU A 5 0.25 0.02 -45.21
CA GLU A 5 0.59 0.75 -43.98
C GLU A 5 -0.46 0.57 -42.89
N ALA A 6 -1.74 0.40 -43.24
CA ALA A 6 -2.81 0.29 -42.26
C ALA A 6 -2.66 -0.94 -41.36
N PRO A 7 -2.37 -2.16 -41.89
CA PRO A 7 -2.14 -3.32 -41.03
C PRO A 7 -0.90 -3.17 -40.13
N LEU A 8 0.15 -2.52 -40.60
CA LEU A 8 1.35 -2.27 -39.81
C LEU A 8 1.10 -1.27 -38.68
N ALA A 9 0.40 -0.18 -39.00
CA ALA A 9 0.02 0.83 -38.02
C ALA A 9 -0.87 0.21 -36.91
N ARG A 10 -1.78 -0.67 -37.31
CA ARG A 10 -2.67 -1.36 -36.39
C ARG A 10 -1.90 -2.28 -35.46
N ARG A 11 -0.92 -3.02 -35.98
CA ARG A 11 -0.05 -3.89 -35.18
C ARG A 11 0.80 -3.12 -34.20
N LYS A 12 1.35 -1.97 -34.61
CA LYS A 12 2.11 -1.09 -33.73
C LYS A 12 1.25 -0.53 -32.61
N SER A 13 0.00 -0.17 -32.93
CA SER A 13 -0.95 0.32 -31.93
C SER A 13 -1.30 -0.77 -30.90
N ILE A 14 -1.53 -2.00 -31.36
CA ILE A 14 -1.81 -3.15 -30.48
C ILE A 14 -0.61 -3.41 -29.58
N GLN A 15 0.60 -3.45 -30.12
CA GLN A 15 1.83 -3.66 -29.35
C GLN A 15 2.03 -2.58 -28.29
N ARG A 16 1.76 -1.32 -28.63
CA ARG A 16 1.84 -0.21 -27.68
C ARG A 16 0.83 -0.37 -26.54
N ASN A 17 -0.39 -0.75 -26.88
CA ASN A 17 -1.45 -0.96 -25.88
C ASN A 17 -1.11 -2.13 -24.95
N GLU A 18 -0.53 -3.20 -25.49
CA GLU A 18 -0.07 -4.34 -24.69
C GLU A 18 1.06 -3.95 -23.75
N ALA A 19 2.03 -3.17 -24.23
CA ALA A 19 3.15 -2.70 -23.41
C ALA A 19 2.66 -1.79 -22.29
N LEU A 20 1.68 -0.92 -22.56
CA LEU A 20 1.09 -0.06 -21.53
C LEU A 20 0.33 -0.89 -20.49
N ALA A 21 -0.40 -1.92 -20.95
CA ALA A 21 -1.13 -2.81 -20.06
C ALA A 21 -0.18 -3.60 -19.15
N GLU A 22 0.93 -4.10 -19.69
CA GLU A 22 1.95 -4.82 -18.91
C GLU A 22 2.60 -3.90 -17.87
N SER A 23 2.93 -2.67 -18.28
CA SER A 23 3.53 -1.67 -17.41
C SER A 23 2.58 -1.33 -16.26
N ARG A 24 1.29 -1.15 -16.55
CA ARG A 24 0.26 -0.89 -15.56
C ARG A 24 0.11 -2.05 -14.59
N GLN A 25 0.09 -3.27 -15.12
CA GLN A 25 -0.02 -4.48 -14.30
C GLN A 25 1.20 -4.62 -13.39
N GLY A 26 2.39 -4.30 -13.89
CA GLY A 26 3.62 -4.31 -13.08
C GLY A 26 3.53 -3.34 -11.91
N ARG A 27 2.99 -2.13 -12.14
CA ARG A 27 2.80 -1.16 -11.06
C ARG A 27 1.77 -1.61 -10.05
N LEU A 28 0.68 -2.22 -10.49
CA LEU A 28 -0.34 -2.76 -9.58
C LEU A 28 0.21 -3.90 -8.73
N THR A 29 1.03 -4.76 -9.31
CA THR A 29 1.68 -5.85 -8.58
C THR A 29 2.63 -5.33 -7.52
N ARG A 30 3.43 -4.30 -7.85
CA ARG A 30 4.32 -3.65 -6.88
C ARG A 30 3.54 -2.97 -5.77
N LEU A 31 2.46 -2.30 -6.12
CA LEU A 31 1.59 -1.63 -5.15
C LEU A 31 1.02 -2.65 -4.16
N ASP A 32 0.57 -3.79 -4.66
CA ASP A 32 0.01 -4.87 -3.84
C ASP A 32 1.06 -5.45 -2.89
N ALA A 33 2.29 -5.65 -3.37
CA ALA A 33 3.40 -6.12 -2.56
C ALA A 33 3.75 -5.13 -1.45
N LEU A 34 3.81 -3.84 -1.76
CA LEU A 34 4.08 -2.79 -0.78
C LEU A 34 2.97 -2.71 0.28
N ARG A 35 1.72 -2.85 -0.16
CA ARG A 35 0.57 -2.86 0.73
C ARG A 35 0.65 -4.01 1.74
N THR A 36 1.03 -5.19 1.27
CA THR A 36 1.22 -6.36 2.13
C THR A 36 2.33 -6.12 3.15
N GLU A 37 3.47 -5.57 2.72
CA GLU A 37 4.59 -5.25 3.62
C GLU A 37 4.21 -4.22 4.67
N ILE A 38 3.52 -3.16 4.27
CA ILE A 38 3.08 -2.10 5.18
C ILE A 38 2.10 -2.65 6.22
N ARG A 39 1.17 -3.51 5.81
CA ARG A 39 0.23 -4.15 6.76
C ARG A 39 0.96 -5.00 7.78
N ALA A 40 1.97 -5.75 7.35
CA ALA A 40 2.79 -6.56 8.23
C ALA A 40 3.56 -5.69 9.22
N LEU A 41 4.14 -4.59 8.76
CA LEU A 41 4.88 -3.65 9.62
C LEU A 41 3.95 -3.00 10.65
N ILE A 42 2.78 -2.58 10.24
CA ILE A 42 1.79 -1.99 11.16
C ILE A 42 1.41 -3.00 12.25
N THR A 43 1.21 -4.26 11.88
CA THR A 43 0.92 -5.33 12.82
C THR A 43 2.07 -5.52 13.81
N GLU A 44 3.32 -5.49 13.34
CA GLU A 44 4.50 -5.60 14.20
C GLU A 44 4.59 -4.43 15.19
N ILE A 45 4.37 -3.21 14.70
CA ILE A 45 4.41 -2.00 15.54
C ILE A 45 3.31 -2.07 16.60
N SER A 46 2.09 -2.44 16.22
CA SER A 46 0.96 -2.56 17.14
C SER A 46 1.22 -3.63 18.19
N HIS A 47 1.77 -4.77 17.77
CA HIS A 47 2.10 -5.86 18.67
C HIS A 47 3.19 -5.46 19.66
N ALA A 48 4.23 -4.77 19.20
CA ALA A 48 5.30 -4.27 20.07
C ALA A 48 4.74 -3.31 21.13
N ALA A 49 3.82 -2.44 20.75
CA ALA A 49 3.16 -1.52 21.67
C ALA A 49 2.28 -2.28 22.69
N ASP A 50 1.59 -3.33 22.26
CA ASP A 50 0.78 -4.17 23.15
C ASP A 50 1.64 -4.90 24.18
N VAL A 51 2.78 -5.45 23.74
CA VAL A 51 3.73 -6.12 24.64
C VAL A 51 4.28 -5.12 25.67
N GLU A 52 4.67 -3.93 25.23
CA GLU A 52 5.15 -2.87 26.12
C GLU A 52 4.10 -2.50 27.15
N LEU A 53 2.83 -2.35 26.75
CA LEU A 53 1.74 -2.04 27.69
C LEU A 53 1.53 -3.15 28.73
N LEU A 54 1.61 -4.41 28.31
CA LEU A 54 1.49 -5.55 29.23
C LEU A 54 2.63 -5.55 30.24
N ASP A 55 3.87 -5.30 29.80
CA ASP A 55 5.03 -5.21 30.69
C ASP A 55 4.89 -4.05 31.68
N LEU A 56 4.41 -2.90 31.22
CA LEU A 56 4.20 -1.73 32.05
C LEU A 56 3.10 -1.93 33.09
N MET A 57 2.05 -2.68 32.73
CA MET A 57 0.96 -3.00 33.65
C MET A 57 1.39 -3.95 34.75
N ALA A 58 2.39 -4.80 34.49
CA ALA A 58 2.94 -5.73 35.47
C ALA A 58 3.94 -5.05 36.42
N ASP A 59 4.44 -3.86 36.11
CA ASP A 59 5.45 -3.15 36.88
C ASP A 59 4.84 -1.94 37.58
N GLU A 60 4.72 -2.00 38.91
CA GLU A 60 4.13 -0.94 39.73
C GLU A 60 4.98 0.34 39.76
N THR A 61 6.24 0.25 39.37
CA THR A 61 7.18 1.38 39.41
C THR A 61 7.28 2.16 38.09
N THR A 62 6.50 1.77 37.09
CA THR A 62 6.57 2.42 35.78
C THR A 62 6.00 3.84 35.76
N SER A 63 6.62 4.67 34.93
CA SER A 63 6.21 6.06 34.78
C SER A 63 4.95 6.16 33.89
N PHE A 64 4.13 7.17 34.20
CA PHE A 64 2.99 7.54 33.35
C PHE A 64 3.43 7.86 31.93
N ALA A 65 4.60 8.49 31.74
CA ALA A 65 5.12 8.84 30.43
C ALA A 65 5.32 7.63 29.53
N ARG A 66 5.84 6.52 30.08
CA ARG A 66 6.03 5.27 29.32
C ARG A 66 4.70 4.65 28.93
N HIS A 67 3.73 4.64 29.85
CA HIS A 67 2.37 4.16 29.56
C HIS A 67 1.73 4.96 28.42
N LYS A 68 1.81 6.28 28.51
CA LYS A 68 1.24 7.15 27.51
C LYS A 68 1.91 6.95 26.16
N ALA A 69 3.24 6.82 26.13
CA ALA A 69 3.98 6.58 24.89
C ALA A 69 3.53 5.28 24.20
N ALA A 70 3.33 4.21 24.96
CA ALA A 70 2.88 2.93 24.40
C ALA A 70 1.44 3.01 23.89
N GLN A 71 0.55 3.70 24.61
CA GLN A 71 -0.83 3.93 24.16
C GLN A 71 -0.86 4.79 22.90
N ASP A 72 -0.04 5.84 22.85
CA ASP A 72 0.06 6.72 21.69
C ASP A 72 0.58 5.94 20.48
N ALA A 73 1.54 5.03 20.66
CA ALA A 73 2.06 4.20 19.60
C ALA A 73 0.95 3.33 18.97
N ARG A 74 0.08 2.74 19.79
CA ARG A 74 -1.08 1.98 19.31
C ARG A 74 -2.04 2.84 18.51
N THR A 75 -2.33 4.03 19.04
CA THR A 75 -3.25 4.98 18.41
C THR A 75 -2.72 5.44 17.05
N TRP A 76 -1.43 5.81 17.01
CA TRP A 76 -0.81 6.24 15.76
C TRP A 76 -0.72 5.10 14.74
N ALA A 77 -0.43 3.88 15.18
CA ALA A 77 -0.41 2.73 14.28
C ALA A 77 -1.79 2.47 13.66
N ALA A 78 -2.85 2.54 14.47
CA ALA A 78 -4.22 2.38 13.99
C ALA A 78 -4.62 3.48 13.00
N THR A 79 -4.25 4.73 13.30
CA THR A 79 -4.51 5.87 12.43
C THR A 79 -3.74 5.75 11.12
N ALA A 80 -2.46 5.35 11.18
CA ALA A 80 -1.64 5.15 10.02
C ALA A 80 -2.18 4.04 9.12
N ALA A 81 -2.72 2.97 9.70
CA ALA A 81 -3.33 1.89 8.94
C ALA A 81 -4.46 2.41 8.04
N ILE A 82 -5.34 3.27 8.57
CA ILE A 82 -6.44 3.85 7.81
C ILE A 82 -5.92 4.80 6.72
N THR A 83 -5.00 5.68 7.07
CA THR A 83 -4.43 6.67 6.15
C THR A 83 -3.70 6.00 5.00
N LEU A 84 -2.90 4.98 5.29
CA LEU A 84 -2.14 4.26 4.28
C LEU A 84 -3.07 3.44 3.37
N GLU A 85 -4.09 2.79 3.91
CA GLU A 85 -5.07 2.08 3.07
C GLU A 85 -5.79 3.03 2.12
N THR A 86 -6.17 4.21 2.59
CA THR A 86 -6.75 5.24 1.74
C THR A 86 -5.78 5.64 0.63
N GLY A 87 -4.50 5.86 0.98
CA GLY A 87 -3.47 6.20 0.01
C GLY A 87 -3.27 5.11 -1.03
N PHE A 88 -3.22 3.85 -0.61
CA PHE A 88 -3.09 2.72 -1.53
C PHE A 88 -4.28 2.62 -2.47
N MET A 89 -5.49 2.83 -1.99
CA MET A 89 -6.69 2.86 -2.83
C MET A 89 -6.61 3.97 -3.87
N GLN A 90 -6.13 5.15 -3.49
CA GLN A 90 -5.95 6.28 -4.39
C GLN A 90 -4.91 5.98 -5.46
N LEU A 91 -3.78 5.36 -5.07
CA LEU A 91 -2.74 4.95 -6.02
C LEU A 91 -3.24 3.89 -7.00
N ALA A 92 -4.06 2.95 -6.52
CA ALA A 92 -4.67 1.94 -7.38
C ALA A 92 -5.58 2.59 -8.41
N ARG A 93 -6.40 3.57 -7.99
CA ARG A 93 -7.26 4.32 -8.91
C ARG A 93 -6.44 5.10 -9.94
N ALA A 94 -5.34 5.70 -9.52
CA ALA A 94 -4.44 6.43 -10.42
C ALA A 94 -3.79 5.52 -11.46
N THR A 95 -3.72 4.22 -11.20
CA THR A 95 -3.10 3.24 -12.08
C THR A 95 -4.12 2.57 -13.02
N GLN A 96 -5.42 2.73 -12.77
CA GLN A 96 -6.45 2.12 -13.60
C GLN A 96 -6.51 2.73 -15.00
N PRO A 97 -6.85 1.92 -16.01
CA PRO A 97 -7.01 2.44 -17.37
C PRO A 97 -8.21 3.36 -17.46
N VAL A 98 -8.13 4.30 -18.38
CA VAL A 98 -9.28 5.14 -18.73
C VAL A 98 -10.33 4.25 -19.40
N THR A 99 -11.53 4.23 -18.83
CA THR A 99 -12.67 3.55 -19.41
C THR A 99 -13.58 4.59 -20.04
N GLU A 100 -13.82 4.43 -21.31
CA GLU A 100 -14.78 5.27 -22.04
C GLU A 100 -16.15 4.61 -22.10
#